data_fa614f4f2381cdbd5a32575d9de666cc
#
_entry.id   fa614f4f2381cdbd5a32575d9de666cc
#
_cell.length_a   1.000
_cell.length_b   1.000
_cell.length_c   1.000
_cell.angle_alpha   90.00
_cell.angle_beta   90.00
_cell.angle_gamma   90.00
#
_symmetry.space_group_name_H-M   'P 1'
#
loop_
_entity.id
_entity.type
_entity.pdbx_description
1 polymer ?
#
loop_
_entity_poly.entity_id
_entity_poly.type
_entity_poly.pdbx_seq_one_letter_code
_entity_poly.pdbx_strand_id
1 'polypeptide(L)'
;MSETPEAGRVLLVDDEPAFQRLGGSFLRDLGHAVTVAGDGEQALASFERQRPELVLLDLAMPPHMDPEIGLEMIPRFAGVPVVVLTGHGEHELALRATELGAWDFLTKPIDPDMLRFVVARALRKARLDAEIATLRAATATDDLGLVGQAPAMTQLRGMVRRVAQTSVSVLVLGPTGTGKELVARALHGCSARSAGPFVAIHCGALSAELLESELFGHMKGSFTGAYRDQPGLVEAAHGGTLFLDEVGEMPAAMQVKLLRFLQEGTFVPVGGRVQKRAEARVVAATHRDLEAMVREGTFREDLFYRLKGVVLRTPALSERPADVPLLASRFLRRVAPRTGFTAGALAWLASREWPGNVRELKAVVESAGALILPDQHEVDADLLRLASGDTSEDNAPASGHVDPSAGPLDAALNELELRLVRDAMTAAGGNQSEAARRLGVSRVGLIKKLTRLGLR
;
A
#
# COMPACT_ATOMS: atom_id res chain seq x y z
N MET A 1 29.39 3.27 29.26
CA MET A 1 29.50 4.44 28.35
C MET A 1 28.26 5.29 28.60
N SER A 2 28.44 6.43 29.29
CA SER A 2 27.34 7.34 29.60
C SER A 2 26.97 8.08 28.32
N GLU A 3 25.83 7.73 27.71
CA GLU A 3 25.25 8.57 26.68
C GLU A 3 24.86 9.90 27.32
N THR A 4 25.49 10.99 26.91
CA THR A 4 25.11 12.35 27.27
C THR A 4 23.65 12.54 26.85
N PRO A 5 22.72 12.92 27.75
CA PRO A 5 21.33 13.14 27.37
C PRO A 5 21.26 14.27 26.34
N GLU A 6 20.73 13.97 25.16
CA GLU A 6 20.56 14.99 24.13
C GLU A 6 19.54 16.03 24.58
N ALA A 7 19.89 17.32 24.41
CA ALA A 7 19.05 18.45 24.78
C ALA A 7 17.66 18.41 24.11
N GLY A 8 16.59 18.64 24.86
CA GLY A 8 15.19 18.69 24.37
C GLY A 8 14.44 19.88 24.94
N ARG A 9 13.34 20.27 24.29
CA ARG A 9 12.45 21.34 24.79
C ARG A 9 11.36 20.75 25.66
N VAL A 10 11.33 21.15 26.94
CA VAL A 10 10.37 20.66 27.95
C VAL A 10 9.50 21.80 28.42
N LEU A 11 8.18 21.61 28.40
CA LEU A 11 7.22 22.48 29.06
C LEU A 11 6.88 21.88 30.44
N LEU A 12 7.24 22.58 31.49
CA LEU A 12 6.92 22.23 32.87
C LEU A 12 5.72 23.06 33.31
N VAL A 13 4.60 22.39 33.62
CA VAL A 13 3.35 22.98 34.02
C VAL A 13 3.05 22.57 35.46
N ASP A 14 3.14 23.48 36.37
CA ASP A 14 2.96 23.24 37.81
C ASP A 14 2.69 24.59 38.48
N ASP A 15 1.75 24.69 39.42
CA ASP A 15 1.42 25.94 40.10
C ASP A 15 2.31 26.24 41.31
N GLU A 16 3.09 25.23 41.78
CA GLU A 16 3.96 25.37 42.95
C GLU A 16 5.27 26.06 42.59
N PRO A 17 5.58 27.31 43.05
CA PRO A 17 6.79 28.01 42.69
C PRO A 17 8.09 27.32 43.14
N ALA A 18 8.00 26.50 44.20
CA ALA A 18 9.11 25.73 44.70
C ALA A 18 9.50 24.62 43.68
N PHE A 19 8.52 23.87 43.18
CA PHE A 19 8.72 22.82 42.21
C PHE A 19 9.12 23.39 40.83
N GLN A 20 8.50 24.48 40.38
CA GLN A 20 8.91 25.19 39.15
C GLN A 20 10.41 25.52 39.14
N ARG A 21 10.93 26.04 40.27
CA ARG A 21 12.35 26.39 40.42
C ARG A 21 13.25 25.15 40.46
N LEU A 22 12.94 24.21 41.36
CA LEU A 22 13.77 23.02 41.55
C LEU A 22 13.74 22.05 40.34
N GLY A 23 12.55 21.70 39.91
CA GLY A 23 12.37 20.84 38.75
C GLY A 23 12.88 21.48 37.45
N GLY A 24 12.60 22.78 37.27
CA GLY A 24 13.11 23.55 36.16
C GLY A 24 14.64 23.67 36.14
N SER A 25 15.30 23.87 37.33
CA SER A 25 16.76 23.88 37.44
C SER A 25 17.31 22.50 37.10
N PHE A 26 16.78 21.44 37.70
CA PHE A 26 17.23 20.08 37.49
C PHE A 26 17.15 19.67 35.98
N LEU A 27 16.06 20.01 35.31
CA LEU A 27 15.91 19.75 33.89
C LEU A 27 16.90 20.55 33.01
N ARG A 28 17.22 21.80 33.42
CA ARG A 28 18.25 22.61 32.73
C ARG A 28 19.66 22.05 32.97
N ASP A 29 19.92 21.56 34.17
CA ASP A 29 21.22 20.92 34.51
C ASP A 29 21.42 19.63 33.70
N LEU A 30 20.32 18.96 33.31
CA LEU A 30 20.36 17.84 32.37
C LEU A 30 20.51 18.27 30.91
N GLY A 31 20.60 19.58 30.62
CA GLY A 31 20.82 20.13 29.27
C GLY A 31 19.54 20.46 28.51
N HIS A 32 18.36 20.39 29.12
CA HIS A 32 17.09 20.67 28.41
C HIS A 32 16.74 22.16 28.43
N ALA A 33 16.10 22.64 27.37
CA ALA A 33 15.49 23.97 27.32
C ALA A 33 14.11 23.89 27.97
N VAL A 34 13.93 24.57 29.14
CA VAL A 34 12.73 24.47 29.96
C VAL A 34 11.93 25.75 29.92
N THR A 35 10.69 25.65 29.47
CA THR A 35 9.64 26.68 29.61
C THR A 35 8.75 26.30 30.80
N VAL A 36 8.42 27.24 31.65
CA VAL A 36 7.60 27.01 32.85
C VAL A 36 6.27 27.75 32.69
N ALA A 37 5.18 27.10 33.07
CA ALA A 37 3.84 27.66 33.13
C ALA A 37 3.23 27.36 34.51
N GLY A 38 2.52 28.34 35.10
CA GLY A 38 1.92 28.20 36.41
C GLY A 38 0.44 27.82 36.41
N ASP A 39 -0.15 27.78 35.22
CA ASP A 39 -1.58 27.42 35.03
C ASP A 39 -1.82 26.88 33.60
N GLY A 40 -3.04 26.40 33.37
CA GLY A 40 -3.41 25.78 32.08
C GLY A 40 -3.45 26.76 30.91
N GLU A 41 -3.80 28.03 31.11
CA GLU A 41 -3.83 29.06 30.06
C GLU A 41 -2.42 29.41 29.60
N GLN A 42 -1.49 29.62 30.55
CA GLN A 42 -0.08 29.86 30.26
C GLN A 42 0.56 28.65 29.56
N ALA A 43 0.20 27.43 29.97
CA ALA A 43 0.66 26.21 29.34
C ALA A 43 0.26 26.13 27.88
N LEU A 44 -1.01 26.37 27.54
CA LEU A 44 -1.50 26.34 26.16
C LEU A 44 -0.90 27.49 25.35
N ALA A 45 -0.83 28.71 25.87
CA ALA A 45 -0.17 29.82 25.18
C ALA A 45 1.31 29.56 24.90
N SER A 46 2.02 28.92 25.84
CA SER A 46 3.42 28.52 25.65
C SER A 46 3.57 27.40 24.62
N PHE A 47 2.66 26.43 24.63
CA PHE A 47 2.61 25.33 23.66
C PHE A 47 2.39 25.82 22.23
N GLU A 48 1.50 26.78 22.02
CA GLU A 48 1.23 27.37 20.70
C GLU A 48 2.40 28.24 20.20
N ARG A 49 3.00 29.02 21.11
CA ARG A 49 4.10 29.92 20.76
C ARG A 49 5.39 29.16 20.39
N GLN A 50 5.70 28.12 21.14
CA GLN A 50 6.91 27.33 20.93
C GLN A 50 6.65 25.87 21.32
N ARG A 51 6.29 25.05 20.32
CA ARG A 51 5.91 23.66 20.54
C ARG A 51 7.03 22.88 21.27
N PRO A 52 6.78 22.35 22.48
CA PRO A 52 7.77 21.54 23.23
C PRO A 52 7.89 20.15 22.62
N GLU A 53 8.90 19.39 23.05
CA GLU A 53 9.08 17.98 22.74
C GLU A 53 8.53 17.06 23.85
N LEU A 54 8.28 17.63 25.02
CA LEU A 54 7.70 16.96 26.19
C LEU A 54 6.92 17.97 27.03
N VAL A 55 5.76 17.55 27.57
CA VAL A 55 5.02 18.29 28.58
C VAL A 55 5.05 17.49 29.88
N LEU A 56 5.48 18.12 30.97
CA LEU A 56 5.30 17.66 32.36
C LEU A 56 4.13 18.44 32.92
N LEU A 57 3.02 17.77 33.27
CA LEU A 57 1.75 18.39 33.60
C LEU A 57 1.30 18.02 35.02
N ASP A 58 1.22 18.99 35.90
CA ASP A 58 0.47 18.82 37.14
C ASP A 58 -1.06 18.89 36.85
N LEU A 59 -1.81 18.02 37.47
CA LEU A 59 -3.26 17.97 37.29
C LEU A 59 -4.02 18.97 38.19
N ALA A 60 -3.50 19.23 39.40
CA ALA A 60 -4.16 20.11 40.38
C ALA A 60 -3.64 21.55 40.29
N MET A 61 -4.19 22.34 39.37
CA MET A 61 -3.73 23.70 39.09
C MET A 61 -4.87 24.73 39.15
N PRO A 62 -4.54 26.03 39.43
CA PRO A 62 -5.50 27.11 39.31
C PRO A 62 -6.13 27.21 37.91
N PRO A 63 -7.37 27.71 37.80
CA PRO A 63 -8.18 28.33 38.85
C PRO A 63 -9.00 27.34 39.70
N HIS A 64 -9.10 26.07 39.30
CA HIS A 64 -10.07 25.16 39.91
C HIS A 64 -9.45 24.19 40.93
N MET A 65 -8.14 23.96 40.90
CA MET A 65 -7.43 22.99 41.76
C MET A 65 -8.05 21.58 41.74
N ASP A 66 -8.79 21.27 40.68
CA ASP A 66 -9.47 20.00 40.49
C ASP A 66 -8.68 19.16 39.47
N PRO A 67 -8.11 18.01 39.88
CA PRO A 67 -7.36 17.13 39.00
C PRO A 67 -8.16 16.64 37.80
N GLU A 68 -9.48 16.54 37.90
CA GLU A 68 -10.35 16.11 36.78
C GLU A 68 -10.29 17.10 35.61
N ILE A 69 -10.24 18.42 35.92
CA ILE A 69 -10.09 19.47 34.91
C ILE A 69 -8.71 19.44 34.29
N GLY A 70 -7.67 19.11 35.07
CA GLY A 70 -6.31 18.89 34.57
C GLY A 70 -6.22 17.76 33.58
N LEU A 71 -6.99 16.69 33.76
CA LEU A 71 -7.06 15.55 32.79
C LEU A 71 -7.58 15.98 31.42
N GLU A 72 -8.54 16.93 31.36
CA GLU A 72 -9.09 17.45 30.11
C GLU A 72 -8.06 18.24 29.26
N MET A 73 -6.95 18.63 29.86
CA MET A 73 -5.87 19.31 29.15
C MET A 73 -4.99 18.33 28.33
N ILE A 74 -4.90 17.06 28.70
CA ILE A 74 -4.03 16.08 28.05
C ILE A 74 -4.27 16.02 26.52
N PRO A 75 -5.52 15.89 26.03
CA PRO A 75 -5.77 15.86 24.58
C PRO A 75 -5.40 17.17 23.85
N ARG A 76 -5.30 18.30 24.56
CA ARG A 76 -4.93 19.59 23.95
C ARG A 76 -3.46 19.68 23.60
N PHE A 77 -2.60 18.86 24.19
CA PHE A 77 -1.18 18.73 23.84
C PHE A 77 -0.93 17.67 22.75
N ALA A 78 -1.90 17.47 21.87
CA ALA A 78 -1.86 16.43 20.85
C ALA A 78 -0.54 16.42 20.03
N GLY A 79 0.05 15.22 19.86
CA GLY A 79 1.29 15.01 19.11
C GLY A 79 2.58 15.33 19.90
N VAL A 80 2.48 15.57 21.21
CA VAL A 80 3.62 15.67 22.12
C VAL A 80 3.36 14.73 23.31
N PRO A 81 4.33 13.96 23.76
CA PRO A 81 4.16 13.12 24.95
C PRO A 81 3.90 14.00 26.19
N VAL A 82 2.86 13.62 26.94
CA VAL A 82 2.49 14.26 28.21
C VAL A 82 2.83 13.30 29.33
N VAL A 83 3.66 13.73 30.28
CA VAL A 83 3.91 13.02 31.55
C VAL A 83 3.19 13.78 32.66
N VAL A 84 2.29 13.08 33.33
CA VAL A 84 1.46 13.67 34.37
C VAL A 84 2.18 13.59 35.72
N LEU A 85 2.10 14.67 36.50
CA LEU A 85 2.60 14.76 37.86
C LEU A 85 1.41 14.60 38.81
N THR A 86 1.42 13.60 39.69
CA THR A 86 0.32 13.28 40.60
C THR A 86 0.73 13.32 42.06
N GLY A 87 -0.20 13.58 42.95
CA GLY A 87 0.01 13.49 44.41
C GLY A 87 0.07 12.04 44.92
N HIS A 88 0.46 11.89 46.17
CA HIS A 88 0.49 10.58 46.84
C HIS A 88 -0.93 10.00 46.97
N GLY A 89 -1.16 8.78 46.49
CA GLY A 89 -2.44 8.06 46.60
C GLY A 89 -3.40 8.23 45.41
N GLU A 90 -3.05 8.99 44.37
CA GLU A 90 -3.92 9.28 43.22
C GLU A 90 -3.74 8.26 42.06
N HIS A 91 -3.67 6.98 42.42
CA HIS A 91 -3.42 5.91 41.43
C HIS A 91 -4.53 5.81 40.37
N GLU A 92 -5.77 6.12 40.74
CA GLU A 92 -6.92 6.12 39.86
C GLU A 92 -6.85 7.26 38.82
N LEU A 93 -6.38 8.44 39.22
CA LEU A 93 -6.13 9.56 38.32
C LEU A 93 -5.01 9.27 37.31
N ALA A 94 -3.94 8.58 37.74
CA ALA A 94 -2.86 8.16 36.85
C ALA A 94 -3.33 7.17 35.76
N LEU A 95 -4.22 6.24 36.11
CA LEU A 95 -4.83 5.31 35.13
C LEU A 95 -5.70 6.06 34.13
N ARG A 96 -6.56 6.97 34.60
CA ARG A 96 -7.42 7.80 33.74
C ARG A 96 -6.62 8.74 32.85
N ALA A 97 -5.52 9.31 33.36
CA ALA A 97 -4.60 10.10 32.55
C ALA A 97 -4.05 9.29 31.36
N THR A 98 -3.70 8.02 31.59
CA THR A 98 -3.21 7.10 30.54
C THR A 98 -4.31 6.79 29.51
N GLU A 99 -5.55 6.59 29.93
CA GLU A 99 -6.70 6.39 29.03
C GLU A 99 -6.97 7.63 28.15
N LEU A 100 -6.72 8.84 28.68
CA LEU A 100 -6.84 10.10 27.96
C LEU A 100 -5.62 10.44 27.08
N GLY A 101 -4.62 9.58 27.05
CA GLY A 101 -3.47 9.70 26.17
C GLY A 101 -2.20 10.24 26.83
N ALA A 102 -2.14 10.33 28.16
CA ALA A 102 -0.87 10.58 28.83
C ALA A 102 0.13 9.43 28.53
N TRP A 103 1.38 9.80 28.30
CA TRP A 103 2.41 8.85 27.97
C TRP A 103 2.95 8.09 29.19
N ASP A 104 3.04 8.80 30.32
CA ASP A 104 3.50 8.25 31.62
C ASP A 104 3.03 9.16 32.78
N PHE A 105 3.30 8.76 34.00
CA PHE A 105 3.04 9.58 35.19
C PHE A 105 4.20 9.50 36.20
N LEU A 106 4.33 10.51 37.03
CA LEU A 106 5.27 10.60 38.14
C LEU A 106 4.55 11.06 39.41
N THR A 107 4.82 10.40 40.54
CA THR A 107 4.21 10.71 41.83
C THR A 107 5.08 11.70 42.62
N LYS A 108 4.49 12.77 43.15
CA LYS A 108 5.15 13.71 44.07
C LYS A 108 5.24 13.08 45.46
N PRO A 109 6.40 13.19 46.22
CA PRO A 109 7.63 13.88 45.83
C PRO A 109 8.40 13.09 44.74
N ILE A 110 8.86 13.83 43.71
CA ILE A 110 9.48 13.20 42.55
C ILE A 110 10.94 12.90 42.82
N ASP A 111 11.34 11.65 42.65
CA ASP A 111 12.72 11.21 42.67
C ASP A 111 13.46 11.77 41.45
N PRO A 112 14.61 12.47 41.62
CA PRO A 112 15.36 13.03 40.52
C PRO A 112 15.84 12.00 39.51
N ASP A 113 16.20 10.78 39.91
CA ASP A 113 16.62 9.72 38.99
C ASP A 113 15.44 9.19 38.17
N MET A 114 14.27 9.08 38.77
CA MET A 114 13.04 8.72 38.07
C MET A 114 12.62 9.80 37.08
N LEU A 115 12.70 11.09 37.47
CA LEU A 115 12.41 12.20 36.55
C LEU A 115 13.33 12.18 35.35
N ARG A 116 14.64 12.01 35.58
CA ARG A 116 15.64 11.87 34.51
C ARG A 116 15.32 10.73 33.57
N PHE A 117 14.97 9.57 34.11
CA PHE A 117 14.68 8.37 33.32
C PHE A 117 13.42 8.54 32.46
N VAL A 118 12.33 9.04 33.05
CA VAL A 118 11.04 9.22 32.35
C VAL A 118 11.17 10.31 31.28
N VAL A 119 11.83 11.42 31.58
CA VAL A 119 12.08 12.51 30.61
C VAL A 119 12.91 12.04 29.45
N ALA A 120 14.00 11.31 29.70
CA ALA A 120 14.83 10.77 28.62
C ALA A 120 14.04 9.79 27.70
N ARG A 121 13.22 8.92 28.29
CA ARG A 121 12.35 7.99 27.55
C ARG A 121 11.30 8.75 26.70
N ALA A 122 10.65 9.75 27.29
CA ALA A 122 9.61 10.51 26.61
C ALA A 122 10.19 11.33 25.44
N LEU A 123 11.34 11.99 25.62
CA LEU A 123 12.04 12.72 24.56
C LEU A 123 12.54 11.79 23.44
N ARG A 124 13.05 10.61 23.78
CA ARG A 124 13.43 9.61 22.78
C ARG A 124 12.24 9.16 21.93
N LYS A 125 11.08 8.93 22.57
CA LYS A 125 9.85 8.64 21.86
C LYS A 125 9.42 9.78 20.94
N ALA A 126 9.38 11.03 21.44
CA ALA A 126 9.04 12.19 20.65
C ALA A 126 9.91 12.31 19.38
N ARG A 127 11.21 12.06 19.51
CA ARG A 127 12.16 12.09 18.38
C ARG A 127 11.93 10.96 17.39
N LEU A 128 11.74 9.75 17.88
CA LEU A 128 11.41 8.60 17.01
C LEU A 128 10.10 8.85 16.24
N ASP A 129 9.08 9.39 16.91
CA ASP A 129 7.82 9.72 16.25
C ASP A 129 8.00 10.85 15.22
N ALA A 130 8.82 11.87 15.53
CA ALA A 130 9.16 12.95 14.60
C ALA A 130 10.02 12.44 13.42
N GLU A 131 10.98 11.55 13.66
CA GLU A 131 11.77 10.91 12.62
C GLU A 131 10.91 10.03 11.73
N ILE A 132 10.03 9.22 12.31
CA ILE A 132 9.04 8.42 11.57
C ILE A 132 8.10 9.34 10.78
N ALA A 133 7.65 10.45 11.35
CA ALA A 133 6.82 11.44 10.65
C ALA A 133 7.59 12.13 9.51
N THR A 134 8.87 12.45 9.73
CA THR A 134 9.76 13.05 8.71
C THR A 134 10.10 12.03 7.63
N LEU A 135 10.39 10.77 7.98
CA LEU A 135 10.60 9.69 7.04
C LEU A 135 9.32 9.36 6.28
N ARG A 136 8.17 9.39 6.95
CA ARG A 136 6.85 9.26 6.29
C ARG A 136 6.55 10.48 5.41
N ALA A 137 6.90 11.68 5.81
CA ALA A 137 6.77 12.88 4.98
C ALA A 137 7.79 12.91 3.83
N ALA A 138 9.00 12.42 4.03
CA ALA A 138 10.01 12.27 2.98
C ALA A 138 9.72 11.08 2.05
N THR A 139 9.00 10.05 2.54
CA THR A 139 8.46 8.94 1.75
C THR A 139 7.00 9.14 1.34
N ALA A 140 6.26 10.00 2.00
CA ALA A 140 5.03 10.59 1.51
C ALA A 140 5.39 11.70 0.51
N THR A 141 6.00 11.33 -0.60
CA THR A 141 5.52 11.93 -1.82
C THR A 141 4.02 11.78 -1.76
N ASP A 142 3.31 12.91 -1.73
CA ASP A 142 1.86 13.04 -1.81
C ASP A 142 1.40 12.48 -3.17
N ASP A 143 1.56 11.16 -3.33
CA ASP A 143 1.39 10.43 -4.58
C ASP A 143 -0.05 9.93 -4.75
N LEU A 144 -0.90 10.20 -3.75
CA LEU A 144 -2.29 9.74 -3.73
C LEU A 144 -2.40 8.21 -3.90
N GLY A 145 -1.35 7.45 -3.57
CA GLY A 145 -1.19 6.05 -3.94
C GLY A 145 -0.78 5.84 -5.41
N LEU A 146 -0.60 6.94 -6.18
CA LEU A 146 -0.24 6.94 -7.59
C LEU A 146 1.27 7.14 -7.74
N VAL A 147 2.01 6.03 -7.67
CA VAL A 147 3.48 6.01 -7.73
C VAL A 147 4.00 6.33 -9.12
N GLY A 148 5.00 7.21 -9.19
CA GLY A 148 5.70 7.57 -10.41
C GLY A 148 6.24 9.00 -10.33
N GLN A 149 7.40 9.22 -10.95
CA GLN A 149 8.07 10.53 -11.06
C GLN A 149 7.98 11.11 -12.46
N ALA A 150 7.53 10.33 -13.43
CA ALA A 150 7.36 10.78 -14.80
C ALA A 150 6.43 12.01 -14.89
N PRO A 151 6.68 12.95 -15.82
CA PRO A 151 5.86 14.16 -15.99
C PRO A 151 4.37 13.86 -16.16
N ALA A 152 4.02 12.79 -16.89
CA ALA A 152 2.65 12.34 -17.08
C ALA A 152 1.96 11.97 -15.75
N MET A 153 2.69 11.32 -14.81
CA MET A 153 2.16 10.99 -13.50
C MET A 153 1.99 12.23 -12.62
N THR A 154 2.88 13.19 -12.73
CA THR A 154 2.78 14.50 -12.03
C THR A 154 1.57 15.28 -12.52
N GLN A 155 1.35 15.34 -13.83
CA GLN A 155 0.17 15.95 -14.42
C GLN A 155 -1.12 15.24 -13.98
N LEU A 156 -1.14 13.89 -14.01
CA LEU A 156 -2.29 13.11 -13.57
C LEU A 156 -2.64 13.40 -12.11
N ARG A 157 -1.66 13.41 -11.19
CA ARG A 157 -1.88 13.75 -9.78
C ARG A 157 -2.44 15.17 -9.61
N GLY A 158 -1.90 16.15 -10.34
CA GLY A 158 -2.42 17.52 -10.35
C GLY A 158 -3.86 17.62 -10.83
N MET A 159 -4.23 16.85 -11.87
CA MET A 159 -5.60 16.77 -12.37
C MET A 159 -6.53 16.08 -11.36
N VAL A 160 -6.10 14.96 -10.76
CA VAL A 160 -6.87 14.24 -9.72
C VAL A 160 -7.23 15.19 -8.57
N ARG A 161 -6.28 15.96 -8.03
CA ARG A 161 -6.56 16.91 -6.93
C ARG A 161 -7.56 17.98 -7.31
N ARG A 162 -7.43 18.56 -8.50
CA ARG A 162 -8.37 19.61 -8.99
C ARG A 162 -9.76 19.06 -9.19
N VAL A 163 -9.87 17.91 -9.86
CA VAL A 163 -11.16 17.30 -10.20
C VAL A 163 -11.84 16.68 -8.98
N ALA A 164 -11.06 16.21 -8.00
CA ALA A 164 -11.60 15.64 -6.76
C ALA A 164 -12.55 16.59 -6.03
N GLN A 165 -12.28 17.90 -6.05
CA GLN A 165 -13.08 18.93 -5.39
C GLN A 165 -14.44 19.21 -6.07
N THR A 166 -14.69 18.63 -7.24
CA THR A 166 -15.93 18.81 -8.00
C THR A 166 -16.83 17.59 -7.88
N SER A 167 -18.13 17.75 -8.15
CA SER A 167 -19.11 16.65 -8.23
C SER A 167 -19.26 16.07 -9.64
N VAL A 168 -18.47 16.55 -10.60
CA VAL A 168 -18.56 16.13 -12.01
C VAL A 168 -18.17 14.66 -12.15
N SER A 169 -18.87 13.95 -13.06
CA SER A 169 -18.50 12.58 -13.47
C SER A 169 -17.10 12.55 -14.07
N VAL A 170 -16.33 11.50 -13.77
CA VAL A 170 -14.97 11.33 -14.28
C VAL A 170 -14.86 10.04 -15.07
N LEU A 171 -14.32 10.14 -16.27
CA LEU A 171 -13.98 9.00 -17.11
C LEU A 171 -12.46 8.78 -17.10
N VAL A 172 -12.03 7.65 -16.56
CA VAL A 172 -10.62 7.25 -16.49
C VAL A 172 -10.30 6.30 -17.64
N LEU A 173 -9.50 6.77 -18.59
CA LEU A 173 -9.06 6.00 -19.75
C LEU A 173 -7.62 5.51 -19.59
N GLY A 174 -7.33 4.33 -20.08
CA GLY A 174 -5.97 3.82 -20.15
C GLY A 174 -5.89 2.31 -20.25
N PRO A 175 -4.73 1.76 -20.65
CA PRO A 175 -4.52 0.33 -20.82
C PRO A 175 -4.81 -0.46 -19.55
N THR A 176 -5.05 -1.76 -19.73
CA THR A 176 -5.24 -2.67 -18.59
C THR A 176 -3.97 -2.70 -17.73
N GLY A 177 -4.15 -2.74 -16.40
CA GLY A 177 -3.04 -2.83 -15.45
C GLY A 177 -2.29 -1.52 -15.16
N THR A 178 -2.72 -0.35 -15.69
CA THR A 178 -2.08 0.95 -15.44
C THR A 178 -2.44 1.60 -14.11
N GLY A 179 -3.50 1.10 -13.41
CA GLY A 179 -3.93 1.58 -12.10
C GLY A 179 -5.16 2.50 -12.13
N LYS A 180 -6.09 2.33 -13.08
CA LYS A 180 -7.35 3.10 -13.19
C LYS A 180 -8.13 3.13 -11.88
N GLU A 181 -8.24 2.01 -11.16
CA GLU A 181 -8.91 1.92 -9.86
C GLU A 181 -8.20 2.79 -8.79
N LEU A 182 -6.86 2.83 -8.79
CA LEU A 182 -6.12 3.69 -7.86
C LEU A 182 -6.41 5.17 -8.10
N VAL A 183 -6.59 5.57 -9.36
CA VAL A 183 -7.02 6.94 -9.71
C VAL A 183 -8.42 7.22 -9.17
N ALA A 184 -9.35 6.28 -9.29
CA ALA A 184 -10.71 6.43 -8.74
C ALA A 184 -10.70 6.53 -7.21
N ARG A 185 -9.89 5.72 -6.52
CA ARG A 185 -9.70 5.80 -5.06
C ARG A 185 -9.06 7.11 -4.63
N ALA A 186 -8.08 7.61 -5.38
CA ALA A 186 -7.47 8.91 -5.13
C ALA A 186 -8.45 10.07 -5.31
N LEU A 187 -9.30 10.03 -6.36
CA LEU A 187 -10.38 10.99 -6.57
C LEU A 187 -11.37 11.00 -5.39
N HIS A 188 -11.75 9.83 -4.90
CA HIS A 188 -12.63 9.71 -3.74
C HIS A 188 -11.96 10.27 -2.48
N GLY A 189 -10.74 9.80 -2.16
CA GLY A 189 -10.01 10.20 -0.94
C GLY A 189 -9.70 11.69 -0.85
N CYS A 190 -9.55 12.37 -2.01
CA CYS A 190 -9.34 13.82 -2.08
C CYS A 190 -10.64 14.63 -2.19
N SER A 191 -11.80 14.01 -2.23
CA SER A 191 -13.09 14.69 -2.43
C SER A 191 -13.77 15.06 -1.13
N ALA A 192 -14.74 15.96 -1.19
CA ALA A 192 -15.64 16.26 -0.07
C ALA A 192 -16.47 15.05 0.40
N ARG A 193 -16.49 13.94 -0.40
CA ARG A 193 -17.20 12.70 -0.10
C ARG A 193 -16.27 11.60 0.46
N SER A 194 -15.04 11.94 0.84
CA SER A 194 -14.02 10.98 1.33
C SER A 194 -14.43 10.21 2.58
N ALA A 195 -15.31 10.78 3.41
CA ALA A 195 -15.89 10.11 4.57
C ALA A 195 -17.05 9.15 4.20
N GLY A 196 -17.58 9.24 2.99
CA GLY A 196 -18.65 8.38 2.49
C GLY A 196 -18.12 7.05 1.93
N PRO A 197 -19.01 6.16 1.48
CA PRO A 197 -18.62 4.86 0.92
C PRO A 197 -17.95 5.02 -0.45
N PHE A 198 -16.90 4.21 -0.70
CA PHE A 198 -16.37 3.96 -2.04
C PHE A 198 -16.82 2.57 -2.49
N VAL A 199 -17.74 2.52 -3.42
CA VAL A 199 -18.34 1.28 -3.93
C VAL A 199 -17.86 1.03 -5.36
N ALA A 200 -17.23 -0.11 -5.60
CA ALA A 200 -16.66 -0.48 -6.89
C ALA A 200 -17.40 -1.69 -7.48
N ILE A 201 -17.62 -1.67 -8.79
CA ILE A 201 -18.13 -2.81 -9.55
C ILE A 201 -17.39 -2.93 -10.88
N HIS A 202 -17.07 -4.18 -11.26
CA HIS A 202 -16.47 -4.50 -12.55
C HIS A 202 -17.56 -4.92 -13.54
N CYS A 203 -17.84 -4.11 -14.55
CA CYS A 203 -18.96 -4.31 -15.46
C CYS A 203 -18.83 -5.53 -16.39
N GLY A 204 -17.60 -5.99 -16.65
CA GLY A 204 -17.33 -7.15 -17.51
C GLY A 204 -17.21 -8.49 -16.78
N ALA A 205 -17.26 -8.51 -15.44
CA ALA A 205 -17.03 -9.74 -14.67
C ALA A 205 -18.32 -10.56 -14.46
N LEU A 206 -19.51 -9.99 -14.72
CA LEU A 206 -20.81 -10.54 -14.41
C LEU A 206 -21.67 -10.71 -15.66
N SER A 207 -22.60 -11.67 -15.65
CA SER A 207 -23.66 -11.71 -16.67
C SER A 207 -24.55 -10.46 -16.57
N ALA A 208 -25.25 -10.12 -17.66
CA ALA A 208 -26.12 -8.93 -17.70
C ALA A 208 -27.17 -8.89 -16.57
N GLU A 209 -27.74 -10.04 -16.23
CA GLU A 209 -28.77 -10.17 -15.19
C GLU A 209 -28.16 -10.00 -13.78
N LEU A 210 -26.99 -10.59 -13.55
CA LEU A 210 -26.27 -10.43 -12.27
C LEU A 210 -25.75 -8.99 -12.10
N LEU A 211 -25.22 -8.39 -13.16
CA LEU A 211 -24.78 -7.00 -13.13
C LEU A 211 -25.93 -6.05 -12.76
N GLU A 212 -27.12 -6.29 -13.32
CA GLU A 212 -28.32 -5.50 -13.00
C GLU A 212 -28.73 -5.65 -11.54
N SER A 213 -28.80 -6.90 -11.09
CA SER A 213 -29.17 -7.24 -9.70
C SER A 213 -28.16 -6.67 -8.69
N GLU A 214 -26.85 -6.74 -8.97
CA GLU A 214 -25.83 -6.18 -8.08
C GLU A 214 -25.90 -4.64 -8.08
N LEU A 215 -26.02 -4.01 -9.25
CA LEU A 215 -25.98 -2.55 -9.36
C LEU A 215 -27.20 -1.87 -8.77
N PHE A 216 -28.40 -2.36 -9.10
CA PHE A 216 -29.68 -1.73 -8.73
C PHE A 216 -30.44 -2.46 -7.61
N GLY A 217 -29.98 -3.65 -7.21
CA GLY A 217 -30.68 -4.50 -6.25
C GLY A 217 -31.85 -5.28 -6.84
N HIS A 218 -32.41 -6.16 -6.07
CA HIS A 218 -33.55 -6.97 -6.48
C HIS A 218 -34.56 -7.20 -5.35
N MET A 219 -35.81 -7.45 -5.75
CA MET A 219 -36.87 -7.85 -4.86
C MET A 219 -36.97 -9.38 -4.80
N LYS A 220 -37.42 -9.90 -3.67
CA LYS A 220 -37.67 -11.33 -3.49
C LYS A 220 -38.59 -11.87 -4.63
N GLY A 221 -38.18 -12.99 -5.23
CA GLY A 221 -38.92 -13.68 -6.29
C GLY A 221 -38.76 -13.06 -7.70
N SER A 222 -37.85 -12.11 -7.90
CA SER A 222 -37.61 -11.47 -9.20
C SER A 222 -36.91 -12.38 -10.23
N PHE A 223 -36.16 -13.39 -9.75
CA PHE A 223 -35.54 -14.43 -10.59
C PHE A 223 -35.30 -15.71 -9.74
N THR A 224 -34.92 -16.79 -10.40
CA THR A 224 -34.59 -18.05 -9.74
C THR A 224 -33.34 -17.87 -8.84
N GLY A 225 -33.52 -17.89 -7.52
CA GLY A 225 -32.44 -17.61 -6.54
C GLY A 225 -32.63 -16.32 -5.73
N ALA A 226 -33.61 -15.48 -6.08
CA ALA A 226 -33.95 -14.26 -5.33
C ALA A 226 -34.78 -14.60 -4.08
N TYR A 227 -34.16 -15.17 -3.06
CA TYR A 227 -34.85 -15.60 -1.83
C TYR A 227 -35.22 -14.47 -0.87
N ARG A 228 -34.59 -13.31 -1.00
CA ARG A 228 -34.81 -12.11 -0.16
C ARG A 228 -34.65 -10.84 -0.98
N ASP A 229 -35.15 -9.71 -0.46
CA ASP A 229 -34.82 -8.39 -1.02
C ASP A 229 -33.34 -8.08 -0.75
N GLN A 230 -32.66 -7.54 -1.76
CA GLN A 230 -31.25 -7.14 -1.65
C GLN A 230 -31.06 -5.73 -2.19
N PRO A 231 -30.52 -4.79 -1.38
CA PRO A 231 -30.17 -3.46 -1.86
C PRO A 231 -29.01 -3.53 -2.86
N GLY A 232 -29.03 -2.64 -3.87
CA GLY A 232 -27.99 -2.56 -4.89
C GLY A 232 -26.81 -1.67 -4.50
N LEU A 233 -25.72 -1.80 -5.27
CA LEU A 233 -24.50 -1.02 -5.06
C LEU A 233 -24.72 0.49 -5.27
N VAL A 234 -25.67 0.90 -6.11
CA VAL A 234 -26.08 2.30 -6.26
C VAL A 234 -26.63 2.86 -4.95
N GLU A 235 -27.43 2.08 -4.23
CA GLU A 235 -27.97 2.43 -2.91
C GLU A 235 -26.86 2.47 -1.87
N ALA A 236 -25.95 1.48 -1.88
CA ALA A 236 -24.80 1.41 -1.00
C ALA A 236 -23.80 2.56 -1.20
N ALA A 237 -23.72 3.13 -2.40
CA ALA A 237 -22.86 4.26 -2.73
C ALA A 237 -23.43 5.63 -2.33
N HIS A 238 -24.63 5.66 -1.72
CA HIS A 238 -25.27 6.93 -1.34
C HIS A 238 -24.39 7.79 -0.44
N GLY A 239 -24.26 9.07 -0.75
CA GLY A 239 -23.37 10.01 -0.05
C GLY A 239 -21.89 9.87 -0.39
N GLY A 240 -21.50 8.85 -1.17
CA GLY A 240 -20.14 8.51 -1.50
C GLY A 240 -19.81 8.55 -2.99
N THR A 241 -19.04 7.56 -3.44
CA THR A 241 -18.58 7.41 -4.83
C THR A 241 -18.88 6.01 -5.35
N LEU A 242 -19.51 5.94 -6.51
CA LEU A 242 -19.70 4.72 -7.29
C LEU A 242 -18.63 4.63 -8.37
N PHE A 243 -17.80 3.61 -8.32
CA PHE A 243 -16.79 3.32 -9.34
C PHE A 243 -17.23 2.19 -10.25
N LEU A 244 -17.32 2.49 -11.55
CA LEU A 244 -17.71 1.56 -12.62
C LEU A 244 -16.44 1.18 -13.40
N ASP A 245 -15.87 0.02 -13.10
CA ASP A 245 -14.68 -0.46 -13.83
C ASP A 245 -15.10 -1.19 -15.10
N GLU A 246 -14.35 -0.98 -16.17
CA GLU A 246 -14.60 -1.50 -17.52
C GLU A 246 -16.02 -1.23 -18.02
N VAL A 247 -16.45 0.06 -17.94
CA VAL A 247 -17.78 0.48 -18.35
C VAL A 247 -18.08 0.20 -19.83
N GLY A 248 -17.05 0.08 -20.67
CA GLY A 248 -17.18 -0.31 -22.08
C GLY A 248 -17.65 -1.76 -22.30
N GLU A 249 -17.63 -2.59 -21.23
CA GLU A 249 -18.17 -3.96 -21.26
C GLU A 249 -19.67 -4.02 -20.89
N MET A 250 -20.27 -2.87 -20.53
CA MET A 250 -21.65 -2.82 -20.04
C MET A 250 -22.67 -3.18 -21.14
N PRO A 251 -23.56 -4.16 -20.89
CA PRO A 251 -24.62 -4.50 -21.85
C PRO A 251 -25.56 -3.32 -22.18
N ALA A 252 -26.05 -3.26 -23.40
CA ALA A 252 -26.88 -2.14 -23.88
C ALA A 252 -28.11 -1.85 -23.01
N ALA A 253 -28.78 -2.88 -22.49
CA ALA A 253 -29.92 -2.71 -21.59
C ALA A 253 -29.52 -2.00 -20.27
N MET A 254 -28.31 -2.25 -19.78
CA MET A 254 -27.79 -1.64 -18.58
C MET A 254 -27.35 -0.19 -18.81
N GLN A 255 -26.87 0.12 -20.02
CA GLN A 255 -26.49 1.50 -20.37
C GLN A 255 -27.70 2.44 -20.23
N VAL A 256 -28.93 1.99 -20.61
CA VAL A 256 -30.18 2.78 -20.47
C VAL A 256 -30.50 3.05 -18.99
N LYS A 257 -30.37 2.04 -18.13
CA LYS A 257 -30.66 2.18 -16.70
C LYS A 257 -29.62 3.06 -15.98
N LEU A 258 -28.34 2.89 -16.32
CA LEU A 258 -27.28 3.74 -15.82
C LEU A 258 -27.46 5.20 -16.24
N LEU A 259 -27.84 5.46 -17.51
CA LEU A 259 -28.12 6.81 -17.98
C LEU A 259 -29.21 7.49 -17.16
N ARG A 260 -30.33 6.77 -16.91
CA ARG A 260 -31.40 7.30 -16.06
C ARG A 260 -30.94 7.63 -14.65
N PHE A 261 -30.13 6.76 -14.03
CA PHE A 261 -29.54 7.04 -12.73
C PHE A 261 -28.64 8.29 -12.77
N LEU A 262 -27.78 8.43 -13.77
CA LEU A 262 -26.90 9.59 -13.92
C LEU A 262 -27.64 10.91 -14.14
N GLN A 263 -28.82 10.86 -14.75
CA GLN A 263 -29.65 12.05 -15.06
C GLN A 263 -30.51 12.47 -13.88
N GLU A 264 -31.23 11.51 -13.30
CA GLU A 264 -32.30 11.75 -12.33
C GLU A 264 -31.91 11.42 -10.88
N GLY A 265 -30.82 10.66 -10.67
CA GLY A 265 -30.46 10.11 -9.35
C GLY A 265 -31.41 9.01 -8.89
N THR A 266 -32.20 8.43 -9.81
CA THR A 266 -33.27 7.48 -9.49
C THR A 266 -33.06 6.15 -10.20
N PHE A 267 -33.52 5.07 -9.59
CA PHE A 267 -33.44 3.71 -10.13
C PHE A 267 -34.61 2.84 -9.62
N VAL A 268 -34.85 1.72 -10.27
CA VAL A 268 -35.84 0.73 -9.84
C VAL A 268 -35.15 -0.61 -9.68
N PRO A 269 -35.23 -1.28 -8.49
CA PRO A 269 -34.69 -2.62 -8.30
C PRO A 269 -35.33 -3.64 -9.25
N VAL A 270 -34.60 -4.72 -9.54
CA VAL A 270 -35.13 -5.82 -10.41
C VAL A 270 -36.36 -6.43 -9.76
N GLY A 271 -37.47 -6.56 -10.53
CA GLY A 271 -38.75 -7.02 -10.03
C GLY A 271 -39.51 -6.01 -9.17
N GLY A 272 -38.92 -4.86 -8.87
CA GLY A 272 -39.58 -3.77 -8.14
C GLY A 272 -40.44 -2.88 -9.01
N ARG A 273 -41.36 -2.14 -8.39
CA ARG A 273 -42.22 -1.12 -9.03
C ARG A 273 -41.99 0.28 -8.42
N VAL A 274 -41.35 0.34 -7.29
CA VAL A 274 -41.10 1.59 -6.56
C VAL A 274 -39.74 2.14 -6.96
N GLN A 275 -39.76 3.40 -7.41
CA GLN A 275 -38.53 4.14 -7.72
C GLN A 275 -37.81 4.54 -6.44
N LYS A 276 -36.53 4.24 -6.36
CA LYS A 276 -35.63 4.66 -5.28
C LYS A 276 -34.73 5.80 -5.75
N ARG A 277 -34.18 6.57 -4.81
CA ARG A 277 -33.25 7.65 -5.08
C ARG A 277 -31.94 7.42 -4.34
N ALA A 278 -30.83 7.63 -5.03
CA ALA A 278 -29.50 7.68 -4.43
C ALA A 278 -28.68 8.82 -5.04
N GLU A 279 -27.83 9.41 -4.23
CA GLU A 279 -26.89 10.44 -4.65
C GLU A 279 -25.47 9.93 -4.50
N ALA A 280 -24.82 9.59 -5.59
CA ALA A 280 -23.42 9.14 -5.60
C ALA A 280 -22.65 9.88 -6.70
N ARG A 281 -21.39 10.21 -6.40
CA ARG A 281 -20.45 10.65 -7.45
C ARG A 281 -20.07 9.45 -8.29
N VAL A 282 -20.14 9.57 -9.61
CA VAL A 282 -19.79 8.46 -10.51
C VAL A 282 -18.40 8.70 -11.10
N VAL A 283 -17.55 7.68 -10.98
CA VAL A 283 -16.25 7.56 -11.64
C VAL A 283 -16.31 6.29 -12.50
N ALA A 284 -16.12 6.42 -13.81
CA ALA A 284 -16.10 5.28 -14.74
C ALA A 284 -14.68 5.07 -15.27
N ALA A 285 -14.33 3.82 -15.53
CA ALA A 285 -13.03 3.47 -16.12
C ALA A 285 -13.20 2.46 -17.25
N THR A 286 -12.36 2.56 -18.27
CA THR A 286 -12.27 1.55 -19.33
C THR A 286 -10.93 1.63 -20.08
N HIS A 287 -10.55 0.54 -20.69
CA HIS A 287 -9.46 0.48 -21.66
C HIS A 287 -9.94 0.60 -23.12
N ARG A 288 -11.26 0.47 -23.35
CA ARG A 288 -11.85 0.52 -24.69
C ARG A 288 -11.98 1.95 -25.19
N ASP A 289 -11.95 2.11 -26.50
CA ASP A 289 -12.29 3.37 -27.20
C ASP A 289 -13.81 3.53 -27.27
N LEU A 290 -14.39 4.23 -26.28
CA LEU A 290 -15.83 4.49 -26.24
C LEU A 290 -16.31 5.33 -27.43
N GLU A 291 -15.46 6.20 -28.02
CA GLU A 291 -15.84 7.00 -29.19
C GLU A 291 -16.00 6.12 -30.43
N ALA A 292 -15.12 5.12 -30.59
CA ALA A 292 -15.29 4.11 -31.63
C ALA A 292 -16.58 3.28 -31.39
N MET A 293 -16.81 2.84 -30.16
CA MET A 293 -18.01 2.06 -29.79
C MET A 293 -19.32 2.84 -30.01
N VAL A 294 -19.31 4.16 -29.81
CA VAL A 294 -20.47 5.03 -30.15
C VAL A 294 -20.70 5.04 -31.66
N ARG A 295 -19.63 5.20 -32.47
CA ARG A 295 -19.77 5.14 -33.94
C ARG A 295 -20.29 3.81 -34.46
N GLU A 296 -19.92 2.70 -33.78
CA GLU A 296 -20.36 1.34 -34.09
C GLU A 296 -21.76 1.01 -33.55
N GLY A 297 -22.35 1.89 -32.73
CA GLY A 297 -23.66 1.69 -32.12
C GLY A 297 -23.66 0.68 -30.96
N THR A 298 -22.50 0.25 -30.47
CA THR A 298 -22.37 -0.68 -29.34
C THR A 298 -22.35 0.02 -27.97
N PHE A 299 -22.10 1.32 -27.95
CA PHE A 299 -22.24 2.18 -26.78
C PHE A 299 -23.11 3.40 -27.08
N ARG A 300 -23.99 3.76 -26.15
CA ARG A 300 -24.92 4.88 -26.37
C ARG A 300 -24.20 6.21 -26.26
N GLU A 301 -24.46 7.10 -27.21
CA GLU A 301 -23.90 8.45 -27.29
C GLU A 301 -24.30 9.31 -26.08
N ASP A 302 -25.57 9.26 -25.66
CA ASP A 302 -26.10 10.03 -24.54
C ASP A 302 -25.43 9.64 -23.21
N LEU A 303 -25.20 8.35 -22.99
CA LEU A 303 -24.45 7.85 -21.82
C LEU A 303 -22.97 8.28 -21.86
N PHE A 304 -22.35 8.18 -23.04
CA PHE A 304 -20.96 8.58 -23.21
C PHE A 304 -20.72 10.04 -22.79
N TYR A 305 -21.54 10.98 -23.29
CA TYR A 305 -21.40 12.38 -22.90
C TYR A 305 -21.72 12.64 -21.43
N ARG A 306 -22.59 11.86 -20.82
CA ARG A 306 -22.89 11.98 -19.38
C ARG A 306 -21.74 11.47 -18.49
N LEU A 307 -21.00 10.45 -18.93
CA LEU A 307 -19.81 9.93 -18.25
C LEU A 307 -18.58 10.79 -18.53
N LYS A 308 -18.44 11.39 -19.72
CA LYS A 308 -17.31 12.21 -20.18
C LYS A 308 -17.33 13.63 -19.59
N GLY A 309 -17.64 13.79 -18.30
CA GLY A 309 -17.59 15.10 -17.65
C GLY A 309 -16.15 15.65 -17.60
N VAL A 310 -15.23 14.88 -17.03
CA VAL A 310 -13.77 15.11 -17.10
C VAL A 310 -13.11 13.79 -17.49
N VAL A 311 -12.15 13.86 -18.42
CA VAL A 311 -11.36 12.68 -18.83
C VAL A 311 -9.97 12.73 -18.18
N LEU A 312 -9.62 11.66 -17.47
CA LEU A 312 -8.28 11.41 -16.95
C LEU A 312 -7.66 10.24 -17.72
N ARG A 313 -6.40 10.37 -18.14
CA ARG A 313 -5.68 9.29 -18.82
C ARG A 313 -4.59 8.73 -17.91
N THR A 314 -4.60 7.42 -17.68
CA THR A 314 -3.50 6.71 -17.02
C THR A 314 -2.48 6.30 -18.07
N PRO A 315 -1.21 6.78 -17.97
CA PRO A 315 -0.20 6.44 -18.95
C PRO A 315 0.19 4.96 -18.88
N ALA A 316 0.48 4.36 -20.03
CA ALA A 316 1.07 3.03 -20.09
C ALA A 316 2.43 3.01 -19.40
N LEU A 317 2.88 1.85 -18.95
CA LEU A 317 4.19 1.73 -18.30
C LEU A 317 5.34 1.99 -19.29
N SER A 318 5.14 1.67 -20.57
CA SER A 318 6.05 1.99 -21.68
C SER A 318 6.25 3.50 -21.90
N GLU A 319 5.27 4.33 -21.54
CA GLU A 319 5.37 5.80 -21.61
C GLU A 319 6.13 6.41 -20.42
N ARG A 320 6.46 5.58 -19.41
CA ARG A 320 7.15 6.00 -18.18
C ARG A 320 8.19 4.97 -17.70
N PRO A 321 9.15 4.60 -18.55
CA PRO A 321 10.13 3.56 -18.21
C PRO A 321 11.00 3.93 -16.99
N ALA A 322 11.21 5.20 -16.73
CA ALA A 322 11.92 5.70 -15.54
C ALA A 322 11.21 5.35 -14.21
N ASP A 323 9.90 5.07 -14.22
CA ASP A 323 9.15 4.69 -13.04
C ASP A 323 9.25 3.17 -12.72
N VAL A 324 9.74 2.35 -13.65
CA VAL A 324 9.81 0.88 -13.47
C VAL A 324 10.66 0.49 -12.26
N PRO A 325 11.90 0.99 -12.08
CA PRO A 325 12.72 0.65 -10.90
C PRO A 325 12.08 1.09 -9.58
N LEU A 326 11.42 2.24 -9.56
CA LEU A 326 10.72 2.77 -8.40
C LEU A 326 9.54 1.88 -7.99
N LEU A 327 8.72 1.49 -8.97
CA LEU A 327 7.57 0.61 -8.77
C LEU A 327 8.03 -0.79 -8.32
N ALA A 328 9.04 -1.37 -8.98
CA ALA A 328 9.60 -2.66 -8.64
C ALA A 328 10.13 -2.66 -7.18
N SER A 329 10.92 -1.67 -6.80
CA SER A 329 11.44 -1.55 -5.43
C SER A 329 10.33 -1.42 -4.38
N ARG A 330 9.22 -0.75 -4.71
CA ARG A 330 8.06 -0.64 -3.82
C ARG A 330 7.33 -1.98 -3.67
N PHE A 331 7.18 -2.74 -4.74
CA PHE A 331 6.54 -4.06 -4.69
C PHE A 331 7.40 -5.08 -3.95
N LEU A 332 8.70 -5.12 -4.23
CA LEU A 332 9.63 -6.01 -3.55
C LEU A 332 9.63 -5.79 -2.03
N ARG A 333 9.66 -4.54 -1.58
CA ARG A 333 9.63 -4.20 -0.15
C ARG A 333 8.39 -4.71 0.60
N ARG A 334 7.29 -5.00 -0.07
CA ARG A 334 6.09 -5.57 0.55
C ARG A 334 6.22 -7.06 0.84
N VAL A 335 6.96 -7.78 0.01
CA VAL A 335 7.13 -9.23 0.12
C VAL A 335 8.44 -9.57 0.83
N ALA A 336 9.51 -8.85 0.50
CA ALA A 336 10.85 -9.02 1.03
C ALA A 336 11.44 -7.66 1.49
N PRO A 337 11.11 -7.16 2.70
CA PRO A 337 11.44 -5.79 3.13
C PRO A 337 12.94 -5.49 3.22
N ARG A 338 13.79 -6.51 3.38
CA ARG A 338 15.24 -6.39 3.55
C ARG A 338 16.04 -6.70 2.29
N THR A 339 15.35 -6.91 1.16
CA THR A 339 15.94 -7.33 -0.11
C THR A 339 15.94 -6.19 -1.11
N GLY A 340 17.03 -6.08 -1.87
CA GLY A 340 17.21 -5.15 -2.98
C GLY A 340 17.23 -5.84 -4.34
N PHE A 341 17.49 -5.08 -5.40
CA PHE A 341 17.76 -5.59 -6.73
C PHE A 341 19.23 -5.40 -7.08
N THR A 342 19.83 -6.36 -7.76
CA THR A 342 21.13 -6.17 -8.40
C THR A 342 21.02 -5.16 -9.54
N ALA A 343 22.16 -4.56 -9.96
CA ALA A 343 22.19 -3.66 -11.11
C ALA A 343 21.71 -4.35 -12.41
N GLY A 344 22.03 -5.64 -12.58
CA GLY A 344 21.56 -6.45 -13.71
C GLY A 344 20.05 -6.67 -13.71
N ALA A 345 19.46 -6.88 -12.52
CA ALA A 345 18.01 -6.99 -12.37
C ALA A 345 17.29 -5.67 -12.73
N LEU A 346 17.80 -4.53 -12.27
CA LEU A 346 17.24 -3.22 -12.61
C LEU A 346 17.34 -2.92 -14.11
N ALA A 347 18.46 -3.28 -14.75
CA ALA A 347 18.62 -3.13 -16.19
C ALA A 347 17.63 -4.01 -16.97
N TRP A 348 17.43 -5.25 -16.54
CA TRP A 348 16.45 -6.16 -17.14
C TRP A 348 15.02 -5.64 -17.00
N LEU A 349 14.64 -5.18 -15.80
CA LEU A 349 13.31 -4.58 -15.55
C LEU A 349 13.04 -3.36 -16.44
N ALA A 350 14.06 -2.52 -16.65
CA ALA A 350 13.95 -1.30 -17.46
C ALA A 350 13.91 -1.56 -18.96
N SER A 351 14.55 -2.64 -19.44
CA SER A 351 14.63 -3.00 -20.86
C SER A 351 13.41 -3.78 -21.37
N ARG A 352 12.63 -4.38 -20.46
CA ARG A 352 11.50 -5.23 -20.81
C ARG A 352 10.26 -4.41 -21.16
N GLU A 353 9.53 -4.87 -22.17
CA GLU A 353 8.16 -4.43 -22.41
C GLU A 353 7.21 -5.06 -21.38
N TRP A 354 6.27 -4.26 -20.92
CA TRP A 354 5.28 -4.67 -19.93
C TRP A 354 3.86 -4.54 -20.51
N PRO A 355 3.40 -5.48 -21.36
CA PRO A 355 2.08 -5.41 -21.97
C PRO A 355 0.94 -5.39 -20.91
N GLY A 356 1.13 -6.10 -19.79
CA GLY A 356 0.21 -6.05 -18.64
C GLY A 356 0.47 -4.87 -17.69
N ASN A 357 1.34 -3.93 -18.08
CA ASN A 357 1.66 -2.71 -17.34
C ASN A 357 2.08 -2.98 -15.89
N VAL A 358 1.61 -2.16 -14.95
CA VAL A 358 1.97 -2.25 -13.53
C VAL A 358 1.47 -3.56 -12.89
N ARG A 359 0.39 -4.15 -13.43
CA ARG A 359 -0.14 -5.43 -12.91
C ARG A 359 0.83 -6.57 -13.18
N GLU A 360 1.38 -6.64 -14.37
CA GLU A 360 2.39 -7.64 -14.75
C GLU A 360 3.70 -7.43 -13.99
N LEU A 361 4.22 -6.21 -13.99
CA LEU A 361 5.44 -5.86 -13.23
C LEU A 361 5.29 -6.26 -11.75
N LYS A 362 4.14 -5.96 -11.14
CA LYS A 362 3.85 -6.32 -9.76
C LYS A 362 3.89 -7.84 -9.56
N ALA A 363 3.21 -8.60 -10.42
CA ALA A 363 3.17 -10.06 -10.32
C ALA A 363 4.57 -10.68 -10.42
N VAL A 364 5.39 -10.26 -11.39
CA VAL A 364 6.75 -10.75 -11.57
C VAL A 364 7.62 -10.43 -10.36
N VAL A 365 7.58 -9.21 -9.86
CA VAL A 365 8.40 -8.79 -8.70
C VAL A 365 7.97 -9.50 -7.41
N GLU A 366 6.66 -9.63 -7.17
CA GLU A 366 6.15 -10.34 -5.99
C GLU A 366 6.47 -11.85 -6.06
N SER A 367 6.39 -12.47 -7.24
CA SER A 367 6.82 -13.85 -7.46
C SER A 367 8.32 -14.02 -7.22
N ALA A 368 9.16 -13.15 -7.79
CA ALA A 368 10.61 -13.18 -7.53
C ALA A 368 10.92 -13.01 -6.04
N GLY A 369 10.24 -12.07 -5.37
CA GLY A 369 10.39 -11.87 -3.92
C GLY A 369 10.02 -13.10 -3.08
N ALA A 370 9.03 -13.87 -3.52
CA ALA A 370 8.61 -15.11 -2.86
C ALA A 370 9.57 -16.30 -3.10
N LEU A 371 10.37 -16.25 -4.16
CA LEU A 371 11.34 -17.28 -4.51
C LEU A 371 12.73 -17.05 -3.88
N ILE A 372 12.94 -15.96 -3.18
CA ILE A 372 14.22 -15.63 -2.52
C ILE A 372 14.51 -16.65 -1.42
N LEU A 373 15.75 -17.16 -1.40
CA LEU A 373 16.23 -18.04 -0.36
C LEU A 373 16.56 -17.25 0.92
N PRO A 374 16.52 -17.88 2.12
CA PRO A 374 16.74 -17.19 3.40
C PRO A 374 18.06 -16.41 3.52
N ASP A 375 19.10 -16.85 2.82
CA ASP A 375 20.45 -16.25 2.81
C ASP A 375 20.65 -15.25 1.66
N GLN A 376 19.65 -15.04 0.84
CA GLN A 376 19.70 -14.15 -0.33
C GLN A 376 19.12 -12.77 0.05
N HIS A 377 19.90 -11.73 -0.20
CA HIS A 377 19.50 -10.32 0.11
C HIS A 377 19.25 -9.50 -1.15
N GLU A 378 19.45 -10.06 -2.33
CA GLU A 378 19.25 -9.38 -3.60
C GLU A 378 18.53 -10.28 -4.61
N VAL A 379 17.64 -9.67 -5.40
CA VAL A 379 17.00 -10.27 -6.58
C VAL A 379 17.88 -9.98 -7.77
N ASP A 380 18.33 -11.02 -8.47
CA ASP A 380 19.06 -10.91 -9.71
C ASP A 380 18.14 -11.02 -10.97
N ALA A 381 18.74 -10.87 -12.15
CA ALA A 381 18.00 -10.94 -13.40
C ALA A 381 17.48 -12.37 -13.70
N ASP A 382 18.19 -13.39 -13.25
CA ASP A 382 17.80 -14.78 -13.53
C ASP A 382 16.57 -15.19 -12.71
N LEU A 383 16.50 -14.72 -11.45
CA LEU A 383 15.32 -14.91 -10.61
C LEU A 383 14.09 -14.17 -11.17
N LEU A 384 14.29 -12.99 -11.76
CA LEU A 384 13.22 -12.26 -12.45
C LEU A 384 12.75 -12.96 -13.71
N ARG A 385 13.67 -13.52 -14.53
CA ARG A 385 13.32 -14.34 -15.70
C ARG A 385 12.54 -15.58 -15.31
N LEU A 386 12.98 -16.27 -14.28
CA LEU A 386 12.25 -17.41 -13.73
C LEU A 386 10.84 -17.03 -13.27
N ALA A 387 10.73 -15.91 -12.55
CA ALA A 387 9.45 -15.41 -12.03
C ALA A 387 8.51 -14.90 -13.14
N SER A 388 9.06 -14.43 -14.26
CA SER A 388 8.26 -13.98 -15.42
C SER A 388 7.79 -15.12 -16.33
N GLY A 389 8.31 -16.34 -16.12
CA GLY A 389 8.07 -17.46 -17.03
C GLY A 389 8.86 -17.35 -18.35
N ASP A 390 9.79 -16.39 -18.45
CA ASP A 390 10.72 -16.29 -19.58
C ASP A 390 11.80 -17.38 -19.43
N THR A 391 11.46 -18.58 -19.79
CA THR A 391 12.43 -19.61 -20.12
C THR A 391 12.98 -19.29 -21.50
N SER A 392 13.62 -18.12 -21.66
CA SER A 392 14.45 -17.88 -22.83
C SER A 392 15.68 -18.76 -22.69
N GLU A 393 15.76 -19.73 -23.58
CA GLU A 393 16.89 -20.64 -23.82
C GLU A 393 18.19 -19.89 -24.19
N ASP A 394 18.25 -18.56 -24.03
CA ASP A 394 19.35 -17.71 -24.55
C ASP A 394 20.53 -17.53 -23.60
N ASN A 395 20.63 -18.27 -22.49
CA ASN A 395 21.86 -18.25 -21.69
C ASN A 395 22.22 -19.63 -21.09
N ALA A 396 22.07 -20.68 -21.90
CA ALA A 396 22.91 -21.83 -21.69
C ALA A 396 24.30 -21.50 -22.28
N PRO A 397 25.41 -21.74 -21.54
CA PRO A 397 26.74 -21.70 -22.18
C PRO A 397 26.68 -22.63 -23.38
N ALA A 398 27.17 -22.16 -24.52
CA ALA A 398 27.10 -22.82 -25.81
C ALA A 398 27.41 -24.32 -25.70
N SER A 399 26.39 -25.16 -25.59
CA SER A 399 26.49 -26.59 -25.59
C SER A 399 25.27 -27.18 -26.29
N GLY A 400 25.42 -27.33 -27.61
CA GLY A 400 24.70 -28.31 -28.41
C GLY A 400 23.21 -28.10 -28.55
N HIS A 401 22.81 -27.37 -29.60
CA HIS A 401 21.46 -27.48 -30.14
C HIS A 401 21.09 -28.96 -30.31
N VAL A 402 20.11 -29.40 -29.53
CA VAL A 402 19.36 -30.61 -29.89
C VAL A 402 18.26 -30.14 -30.84
N ASP A 403 18.43 -30.46 -32.14
CA ASP A 403 17.43 -30.18 -33.18
C ASP A 403 16.16 -31.00 -32.85
N PRO A 404 14.99 -30.38 -32.55
CA PRO A 404 13.78 -31.13 -32.25
C PRO A 404 13.21 -31.92 -33.44
N SER A 405 13.82 -31.80 -34.63
CA SER A 405 13.47 -32.59 -35.82
C SER A 405 14.18 -33.97 -35.88
N ALA A 406 15.09 -34.27 -34.96
CA ALA A 406 15.88 -35.48 -34.97
C ALA A 406 15.35 -36.59 -34.06
N GLY A 407 14.21 -37.16 -34.37
CA GLY A 407 13.80 -38.48 -33.86
C GLY A 407 12.93 -38.47 -32.58
N PRO A 408 12.43 -39.66 -32.15
CA PRO A 408 11.60 -39.77 -30.97
C PRO A 408 12.37 -39.39 -29.71
N LEU A 409 11.65 -38.87 -28.70
CA LEU A 409 12.16 -38.36 -27.40
C LEU A 409 13.21 -39.30 -26.75
N ASP A 410 13.00 -40.60 -26.84
CA ASP A 410 13.93 -41.60 -26.29
C ASP A 410 15.32 -41.59 -26.95
N ALA A 411 15.41 -41.24 -28.22
CA ALA A 411 16.69 -41.12 -28.91
C ALA A 411 17.49 -39.91 -28.44
N ALA A 412 16.81 -38.77 -28.29
CA ALA A 412 17.40 -37.51 -27.73
C ALA A 412 17.83 -37.66 -26.26
N LEU A 413 17.04 -38.35 -25.45
CA LEU A 413 17.40 -38.66 -24.07
C LEU A 413 18.60 -39.58 -23.96
N ASN A 414 18.67 -40.63 -24.82
CA ASN A 414 19.83 -41.54 -24.84
C ASN A 414 21.10 -40.83 -25.28
N GLU A 415 21.02 -39.92 -26.26
CA GLU A 415 22.18 -39.16 -26.72
C GLU A 415 22.69 -38.18 -25.64
N LEU A 416 21.80 -37.50 -24.95
CA LEU A 416 22.16 -36.65 -23.82
C LEU A 416 22.78 -37.46 -22.69
N GLU A 417 22.20 -38.61 -22.34
CA GLU A 417 22.72 -39.49 -21.31
C GLU A 417 24.12 -40.00 -21.67
N LEU A 418 24.34 -40.41 -22.94
CA LEU A 418 25.63 -40.88 -23.46
C LEU A 418 26.70 -39.76 -23.34
N ARG A 419 26.34 -38.50 -23.67
CA ARG A 419 27.23 -37.36 -23.56
C ARG A 419 27.62 -37.11 -22.08
N LEU A 420 26.64 -37.00 -21.18
CA LEU A 420 26.90 -36.76 -19.77
C LEU A 420 27.74 -37.83 -19.10
N VAL A 421 27.49 -39.10 -19.42
CA VAL A 421 28.27 -40.22 -18.89
C VAL A 421 29.70 -40.19 -19.43
N ARG A 422 29.91 -39.90 -20.71
CA ARG A 422 31.23 -39.78 -21.34
C ARG A 422 32.05 -38.63 -20.74
N ASP A 423 31.43 -37.47 -20.60
CA ASP A 423 32.10 -36.28 -20.04
C ASP A 423 32.49 -36.50 -18.57
N ALA A 424 31.61 -37.11 -17.76
CA ALA A 424 31.92 -37.45 -16.36
C ALA A 424 33.05 -38.51 -16.26
N MET A 425 33.09 -39.51 -17.14
CA MET A 425 34.16 -40.51 -17.18
C MET A 425 35.50 -39.90 -17.60
N THR A 426 35.49 -38.98 -18.58
CA THR A 426 36.70 -38.26 -19.04
C THR A 426 37.20 -37.34 -17.93
N ALA A 427 36.35 -36.57 -17.31
CA ALA A 427 36.69 -35.64 -16.20
C ALA A 427 37.14 -36.38 -14.91
N ALA A 428 36.74 -37.66 -14.77
CA ALA A 428 37.19 -38.54 -13.67
C ALA A 428 38.41 -39.39 -14.01
N GLY A 429 39.04 -39.18 -15.18
CA GLY A 429 40.21 -39.97 -15.61
C GLY A 429 39.95 -41.49 -15.68
N GLY A 430 38.73 -41.90 -16.03
CA GLY A 430 38.31 -43.30 -16.06
C GLY A 430 37.88 -43.89 -14.72
N ASN A 431 37.94 -43.15 -13.61
CA ASN A 431 37.54 -43.64 -12.29
C ASN A 431 36.00 -43.65 -12.15
N GLN A 432 35.41 -44.84 -12.21
CA GLN A 432 33.96 -45.07 -12.15
C GLN A 432 33.31 -44.60 -10.85
N SER A 433 34.02 -44.66 -9.74
CA SER A 433 33.48 -44.21 -8.43
C SER A 433 33.36 -42.69 -8.38
N GLU A 434 34.38 -42.00 -8.90
CA GLU A 434 34.39 -40.51 -8.98
C GLU A 434 33.38 -39.99 -10.02
N ALA A 435 33.30 -40.65 -11.18
CA ALA A 435 32.30 -40.33 -12.22
C ALA A 435 30.85 -40.51 -11.72
N ALA A 436 30.58 -41.59 -10.95
CA ALA A 436 29.27 -41.83 -10.35
C ALA A 436 28.91 -40.74 -9.35
N ARG A 437 29.87 -40.27 -8.54
CA ARG A 437 29.67 -39.17 -7.58
C ARG A 437 29.34 -37.87 -8.28
N ARG A 438 30.02 -37.52 -9.35
CA ARG A 438 29.78 -36.34 -10.18
C ARG A 438 28.41 -36.32 -10.85
N LEU A 439 27.95 -37.50 -11.26
CA LEU A 439 26.64 -37.68 -11.89
C LEU A 439 25.49 -37.84 -10.88
N GLY A 440 25.78 -37.86 -9.59
CA GLY A 440 24.73 -38.05 -8.56
C GLY A 440 24.08 -39.44 -8.57
N VAL A 441 24.78 -40.47 -9.13
CA VAL A 441 24.27 -41.85 -9.25
C VAL A 441 25.13 -42.82 -8.43
N SER A 442 24.58 -43.99 -8.09
CA SER A 442 25.37 -45.06 -7.47
C SER A 442 26.37 -45.65 -8.46
N ARG A 443 27.53 -46.14 -7.98
CA ARG A 443 28.53 -46.82 -8.83
C ARG A 443 27.94 -47.97 -9.64
N VAL A 444 27.03 -48.75 -9.02
CA VAL A 444 26.33 -49.86 -9.68
C VAL A 444 25.38 -49.31 -10.77
N GLY A 445 24.73 -48.19 -10.52
CA GLY A 445 23.89 -47.48 -11.49
C GLY A 445 24.70 -47.01 -12.70
N LEU A 446 25.89 -46.41 -12.47
CA LEU A 446 26.80 -46.01 -13.56
C LEU A 446 27.28 -47.21 -14.39
N ILE A 447 27.66 -48.32 -13.79
CA ILE A 447 28.08 -49.52 -14.49
C ILE A 447 26.98 -50.07 -15.41
N LYS A 448 25.72 -50.11 -14.93
CA LYS A 448 24.56 -50.50 -15.75
C LYS A 448 24.36 -49.55 -16.94
N LYS A 449 24.52 -48.25 -16.73
CA LYS A 449 24.42 -47.23 -17.79
C LYS A 449 25.54 -47.36 -18.82
N LEU A 450 26.78 -47.52 -18.37
CA LEU A 450 27.93 -47.77 -19.28
C LEU A 450 27.74 -49.01 -20.16
N THR A 451 27.20 -50.11 -19.59
CA THR A 451 26.90 -51.32 -20.34
C THR A 451 25.77 -51.11 -21.35
N ARG A 452 24.69 -50.42 -20.95
CA ARG A 452 23.54 -50.12 -21.83
C ARG A 452 23.93 -49.20 -22.99
N LEU A 453 24.81 -48.22 -22.75
CA LEU A 453 25.25 -47.22 -23.73
C LEU A 453 26.45 -47.67 -24.57
N GLY A 454 26.95 -48.88 -24.40
CA GLY A 454 28.07 -49.41 -25.17
C GLY A 454 29.43 -48.74 -24.91
N LEU A 455 29.60 -48.11 -23.75
CA LEU A 455 30.83 -47.39 -23.37
C LEU A 455 31.78 -48.22 -22.48
N ARG A 456 31.66 -49.51 -22.45
CA ARG A 456 32.50 -50.42 -21.65
C ARG A 456 33.60 -51.06 -22.48
#